data_2284672befc86846002d0e9ccb9f1be1
#
_entry.id   2284672befc86846002d0e9ccb9f1be1
#
_cell.length_a   1.000
_cell.length_b   1.000
_cell.length_c   1.000
_cell.angle_alpha   90.00
_cell.angle_beta   90.00
_cell.angle_gamma   90.00
#
_symmetry.space_group_name_H-M   'P 1'
#
loop_
_entity.id
_entity.type
_entity.pdbx_description
1 polymer ?
#
loop_
_entity_poly.entity_id
_entity_poly.type
_entity_poly.pdbx_seq_one_letter_code
_entity_poly.pdbx_strand_id
1 'polypeptide(L)'
;MVDMKSEKTNSRMAGEDKTLQKSSCTTGAFSDKGFAKLPIIIGCIAGVLLLAYIAGVIFYKSHVFAGTSFKDISLSNCSASEIDTKLNSMLDDYTLTINGRDNMSVSFGSSDIDLRYELNEYANNLIGEQNAWAWIAHLLKKDVIEEEFNVVYDEAKLEAVVNAFDFMQPAYIKKPVNAYISEYKSGEGYSIVEEEPGNTLDTDKLYEVIGNAVKNIDNEVDLEEEGLYIDPEIKADNKKLIKRVNYLNKFVKSRITYHFGDDTVVVDGDKIYSWLKVKKNGKVEVLEDKVKAFVNEIGSKYDTIFRPRVFMTSYGKEVTIDQGDYGWWMNRSSEVTELLKLIKSGEEVEREPVYFQKAAQYGKEDYGNTYVEVNLTAQHLFLYKDGQVVLESDFVSGKDVKNRKTPAGVYGITYKERDATLVGEDYETPVSYWMPFNGNVGMHDATWRNKFGSNFYKYSGSHGCINLPFYVAENIYGYIEKGTPVICYYLPGTESKSVTPQGDEEIAHFVVDAIERIGTISKDRRVSLEKTFKRIKECYKGLTANQKKYVKNYGDLAKAEKKLAEAIAGK
;
A
#
# COMPACT_ATOMS: atom_id res chain seq x y z
N MET A 1 43.82 -4.74 -8.76
CA MET A 1 44.86 -4.77 -7.75
C MET A 1 45.60 -6.10 -7.89
N VAL A 2 46.84 -5.97 -8.30
CA VAL A 2 47.99 -6.88 -8.19
C VAL A 2 47.90 -8.11 -9.06
N ASP A 3 48.46 -8.14 -10.24
CA ASP A 3 49.87 -8.09 -10.65
C ASP A 3 50.62 -9.41 -10.37
N MET A 4 51.12 -9.99 -11.31
CA MET A 4 52.48 -10.07 -11.84
C MET A 4 52.83 -11.49 -12.23
N LYS A 5 53.23 -11.65 -13.48
CA LYS A 5 54.60 -11.91 -14.03
C LYS A 5 55.02 -13.37 -13.93
N SER A 6 55.30 -13.94 -15.06
CA SER A 6 56.52 -14.01 -15.89
C SER A 6 57.52 -15.02 -15.41
N GLU A 7 58.01 -15.85 -16.30
CA GLU A 7 59.39 -15.95 -16.86
C GLU A 7 59.55 -17.33 -17.50
N LYS A 8 59.84 -17.47 -18.75
CA LYS A 8 61.14 -17.51 -19.49
C LYS A 8 62.26 -18.27 -18.78
N THR A 9 62.73 -19.28 -19.44
CA THR A 9 64.16 -19.54 -19.76
C THR A 9 64.27 -20.86 -20.51
N ASN A 10 64.70 -20.94 -21.72
CA ASN A 10 66.05 -20.89 -22.31
C ASN A 10 67.07 -21.89 -21.75
N SER A 11 67.53 -22.76 -22.59
CA SER A 11 68.94 -22.94 -23.03
C SER A 11 69.16 -24.35 -23.56
N ARG A 12 69.54 -24.57 -24.76
CA ARG A 12 70.85 -24.47 -25.35
C ARG A 12 71.75 -25.69 -25.08
N MET A 13 72.24 -26.14 -26.23
CA MET A 13 73.61 -26.65 -26.60
C MET A 13 73.82 -28.15 -26.47
N ALA A 14 74.37 -28.81 -27.29
CA ALA A 14 75.43 -28.81 -28.30
C ALA A 14 75.85 -30.25 -28.41
N GLY A 15 76.27 -30.81 -29.36
CA GLY A 15 77.31 -30.53 -30.32
C GLY A 15 78.01 -31.81 -30.73
N GLU A 16 78.56 -31.76 -31.84
CA GLU A 16 79.78 -32.48 -32.27
C GLU A 16 79.73 -33.97 -32.54
N ASP A 17 80.38 -34.54 -33.43
CA ASP A 17 81.22 -34.18 -34.60
C ASP A 17 81.71 -35.50 -35.18
N LYS A 18 82.02 -35.46 -36.51
CA LYS A 18 83.02 -36.21 -37.20
C LYS A 18 83.03 -37.75 -37.12
N THR A 19 83.21 -38.46 -38.22
CA THR A 19 84.41 -38.44 -39.05
C THR A 19 84.22 -39.29 -40.34
N LEU A 20 84.74 -38.75 -41.34
CA LEU A 20 85.27 -39.40 -42.58
C LEU A 20 85.97 -40.73 -42.42
N GLN A 21 85.74 -41.62 -43.35
CA GLN A 21 86.95 -42.28 -43.97
C GLN A 21 86.70 -42.69 -45.40
N LYS A 22 87.62 -42.28 -46.25
CA LYS A 22 87.92 -42.70 -47.61
C LYS A 22 88.61 -44.02 -47.56
N SER A 23 88.44 -44.85 -48.61
CA SER A 23 89.53 -45.52 -49.37
C SER A 23 88.86 -46.38 -50.44
N SER A 24 89.18 -46.27 -51.53
CA SER A 24 90.18 -46.34 -52.53
C SER A 24 89.97 -47.54 -53.43
N CYS A 25 89.83 -47.24 -54.61
CA CYS A 25 90.18 -47.85 -55.87
C CYS A 25 90.84 -49.24 -55.86
N THR A 26 90.31 -50.10 -56.66
CA THR A 26 91.16 -50.92 -57.56
C THR A 26 90.44 -51.28 -58.85
N THR A 27 91.15 -51.02 -59.91
CA THR A 27 90.93 -51.32 -61.29
C THR A 27 91.03 -52.83 -61.59
N GLY A 28 90.23 -53.35 -62.41
CA GLY A 28 90.32 -54.68 -62.99
C GLY A 28 89.57 -54.76 -64.32
N ALA A 29 90.33 -54.96 -65.36
CA ALA A 29 89.99 -54.79 -66.75
C ALA A 29 89.25 -56.02 -67.39
N PHE A 30 88.51 -55.71 -68.42
CA PHE A 30 88.17 -56.44 -69.64
C PHE A 30 87.40 -57.77 -69.57
N SER A 31 86.23 -57.74 -70.19
CA SER A 31 85.93 -58.64 -71.32
C SER A 31 84.69 -58.15 -72.08
N ASP A 32 84.95 -57.82 -73.28
CA ASP A 32 84.04 -57.50 -74.41
C ASP A 32 83.26 -58.77 -74.82
N LYS A 33 81.93 -58.84 -74.67
CA LYS A 33 80.90 -59.64 -75.45
C LYS A 33 79.52 -59.30 -74.94
N GLY A 34 78.81 -58.37 -75.54
CA GLY A 34 77.43 -58.12 -75.16
C GLY A 34 76.70 -57.02 -75.93
N PHE A 35 77.23 -56.51 -77.04
CA PHE A 35 76.58 -55.39 -77.73
C PHE A 35 75.37 -55.71 -78.60
N ALA A 36 74.88 -56.96 -78.66
CA ALA A 36 73.68 -57.34 -79.44
C ALA A 36 72.39 -57.44 -78.63
N LYS A 37 72.34 -57.39 -77.27
CA LYS A 37 71.13 -57.49 -76.47
C LYS A 37 70.61 -56.15 -75.91
N LEU A 38 71.34 -55.06 -75.92
CA LEU A 38 70.99 -53.76 -75.38
C LEU A 38 69.78 -53.10 -76.05
N PRO A 39 69.66 -53.10 -77.43
CA PRO A 39 68.50 -52.48 -78.06
C PRO A 39 67.23 -53.27 -77.84
N ILE A 40 67.28 -54.62 -77.66
CA ILE A 40 66.14 -55.41 -77.37
C ILE A 40 65.65 -55.18 -75.90
N ILE A 41 66.56 -55.11 -74.95
CA ILE A 41 66.25 -54.81 -73.55
C ILE A 41 65.68 -53.36 -73.42
N ILE A 42 66.21 -52.38 -74.10
CA ILE A 42 65.69 -51.05 -74.16
C ILE A 42 64.28 -51.03 -74.79
N GLY A 43 64.11 -51.75 -75.90
CA GLY A 43 62.81 -51.90 -76.53
C GLY A 43 61.73 -52.60 -75.64
N CYS A 44 62.16 -53.62 -74.90
CA CYS A 44 61.30 -54.28 -73.93
C CYS A 44 60.97 -53.38 -72.78
N ILE A 45 61.91 -52.61 -72.20
CA ILE A 45 61.71 -51.62 -71.16
C ILE A 45 60.78 -50.52 -71.69
N ALA A 46 61.02 -49.99 -72.86
CA ALA A 46 60.19 -48.94 -73.47
C ALA A 46 58.73 -49.50 -73.72
N GLY A 47 58.65 -50.75 -74.18
CA GLY A 47 57.29 -51.40 -74.31
C GLY A 47 56.57 -51.58 -73.04
N VAL A 48 57.29 -51.98 -71.97
CA VAL A 48 56.69 -52.09 -70.62
C VAL A 48 56.27 -50.72 -70.05
N LEU A 49 57.16 -49.70 -70.26
CA LEU A 49 56.80 -48.33 -69.82
C LEU A 49 55.61 -47.76 -70.61
N LEU A 50 55.52 -48.03 -71.90
CA LEU A 50 54.36 -47.61 -72.70
C LEU A 50 53.08 -48.36 -72.28
N LEU A 51 53.18 -49.63 -72.01
CA LEU A 51 52.05 -50.40 -71.51
C LEU A 51 51.60 -49.92 -70.11
N ALA A 52 52.58 -49.60 -69.23
CA ALA A 52 52.28 -49.03 -67.93
C ALA A 52 51.67 -47.61 -68.06
N TYR A 53 52.18 -46.79 -69.01
CA TYR A 53 51.58 -45.47 -69.28
C TYR A 53 50.13 -45.59 -69.77
N ILE A 54 49.87 -46.46 -70.74
CA ILE A 54 48.52 -46.72 -71.27
C ILE A 54 47.59 -47.29 -70.16
N ALA A 55 48.13 -48.16 -69.34
CA ALA A 55 47.38 -48.70 -68.21
C ALA A 55 47.01 -47.57 -67.23
N GLY A 56 47.92 -46.64 -66.96
CA GLY A 56 47.64 -45.46 -66.16
C GLY A 56 46.59 -44.54 -66.78
N VAL A 57 46.67 -44.32 -68.12
CA VAL A 57 45.65 -43.55 -68.86
C VAL A 57 44.27 -44.20 -68.72
N ILE A 58 44.21 -45.52 -68.88
CA ILE A 58 42.94 -46.30 -68.74
C ILE A 58 42.39 -46.17 -67.27
N PHE A 59 43.24 -46.27 -66.25
CA PHE A 59 42.94 -46.18 -64.89
C PHE A 59 42.40 -44.78 -64.55
N TYR A 60 43.10 -43.72 -64.89
CA TYR A 60 42.69 -42.36 -64.60
C TYR A 60 41.59 -41.79 -65.49
N LYS A 61 41.02 -42.57 -66.41
CA LYS A 61 39.71 -42.29 -67.03
C LYS A 61 38.53 -42.50 -66.12
N SER A 62 38.69 -43.25 -65.04
CA SER A 62 37.64 -43.57 -64.05
C SER A 62 38.05 -43.27 -62.62
N HIS A 63 39.25 -42.72 -62.40
CA HIS A 63 39.78 -42.38 -61.08
C HIS A 63 40.45 -41.00 -61.13
N VAL A 64 40.37 -40.26 -60.02
CA VAL A 64 41.09 -39.00 -59.88
C VAL A 64 42.62 -39.22 -59.77
N PHE A 65 43.38 -38.21 -60.06
CA PHE A 65 44.83 -38.31 -60.01
C PHE A 65 45.38 -38.60 -58.62
N ALA A 66 46.59 -39.24 -58.62
CA ALA A 66 47.33 -39.35 -57.35
C ALA A 66 47.68 -37.97 -56.83
N GLY A 67 47.48 -37.76 -55.50
CA GLY A 67 47.71 -36.46 -54.85
C GLY A 67 46.49 -35.56 -54.78
N THR A 68 45.38 -35.94 -55.34
CA THR A 68 44.08 -35.26 -55.14
C THR A 68 43.64 -35.39 -53.71
N SER A 69 43.27 -34.26 -53.09
CA SER A 69 42.73 -34.18 -51.71
C SER A 69 41.62 -33.14 -51.62
N PHE A 70 40.72 -33.32 -50.67
CA PHE A 70 39.69 -32.38 -50.24
C PHE A 70 39.90 -32.11 -48.75
N LYS A 71 40.22 -30.83 -48.39
CA LYS A 71 40.68 -30.50 -47.04
C LYS A 71 41.79 -31.47 -46.60
N ASP A 72 41.63 -32.19 -45.51
CA ASP A 72 42.60 -33.16 -44.98
C ASP A 72 42.41 -34.59 -45.48
N ILE A 73 41.41 -34.84 -46.32
CA ILE A 73 41.07 -36.19 -46.83
C ILE A 73 41.76 -36.43 -48.18
N SER A 74 42.51 -37.54 -48.26
CA SER A 74 43.10 -37.99 -49.53
C SER A 74 42.07 -38.69 -50.39
N LEU A 75 41.84 -38.12 -51.56
CA LEU A 75 41.02 -38.69 -52.63
C LEU A 75 41.89 -39.37 -53.72
N SER A 76 43.21 -39.47 -53.49
CA SER A 76 44.14 -40.07 -54.43
C SER A 76 43.68 -41.41 -54.98
N ASN A 77 43.65 -41.53 -56.31
CA ASN A 77 43.28 -42.76 -57.02
C ASN A 77 41.87 -43.30 -56.73
N CYS A 78 40.96 -42.45 -56.25
CA CYS A 78 39.60 -42.80 -55.96
C CYS A 78 38.71 -42.78 -57.23
N SER A 79 37.83 -43.70 -57.38
CA SER A 79 36.69 -43.64 -58.31
C SER A 79 35.61 -42.64 -57.83
N ALA A 80 34.68 -42.31 -58.69
CA ALA A 80 33.58 -41.40 -58.31
C ALA A 80 32.80 -41.88 -57.09
N SER A 81 32.47 -43.16 -57.01
CA SER A 81 31.74 -43.72 -55.86
C SER A 81 32.55 -43.72 -54.56
N GLU A 82 33.89 -43.89 -54.67
CA GLU A 82 34.77 -43.83 -53.52
C GLU A 82 34.96 -42.38 -53.04
N ILE A 83 34.96 -41.38 -53.96
CA ILE A 83 34.98 -39.97 -53.63
C ILE A 83 33.67 -39.62 -52.87
N ASP A 84 32.52 -40.00 -53.44
CA ASP A 84 31.22 -39.73 -52.79
C ASP A 84 31.15 -40.37 -51.39
N THR A 85 31.65 -41.62 -51.26
CA THR A 85 31.71 -42.29 -49.95
C THR A 85 32.63 -41.59 -48.98
N LYS A 86 33.86 -41.19 -49.41
CA LYS A 86 34.82 -40.54 -48.55
C LYS A 86 34.38 -39.13 -48.14
N LEU A 87 33.79 -38.33 -49.04
CA LEU A 87 33.25 -37.04 -48.73
C LEU A 87 32.08 -37.12 -47.72
N ASN A 88 31.16 -38.05 -47.96
CA ASN A 88 30.04 -38.25 -47.04
C ASN A 88 30.49 -38.80 -45.67
N SER A 89 31.56 -39.59 -45.61
CA SER A 89 32.10 -40.07 -44.32
C SER A 89 32.64 -38.94 -43.43
N MET A 90 32.84 -37.74 -43.95
CA MET A 90 33.19 -36.56 -43.14
C MET A 90 32.03 -36.12 -42.22
N LEU A 91 30.81 -36.53 -42.57
CA LEU A 91 29.62 -36.21 -41.79
C LEU A 91 29.23 -37.35 -40.82
N ASP A 92 29.95 -38.49 -40.82
CA ASP A 92 29.62 -39.63 -39.95
C ASP A 92 29.69 -39.29 -38.45
N ASP A 93 30.61 -38.45 -38.05
CA ASP A 93 30.79 -37.99 -36.68
C ASP A 93 29.94 -36.75 -36.32
N TYR A 94 29.15 -36.21 -37.28
CA TYR A 94 28.29 -35.07 -37.01
C TYR A 94 27.22 -35.41 -35.97
N THR A 95 27.10 -34.55 -35.00
CA THR A 95 26.07 -34.64 -33.98
C THR A 95 25.57 -33.23 -33.68
N LEU A 96 24.26 -33.01 -33.72
CA LEU A 96 23.61 -31.81 -33.27
C LEU A 96 23.06 -32.01 -31.84
N THR A 97 23.51 -31.18 -30.91
CA THR A 97 23.01 -31.13 -29.55
C THR A 97 21.99 -30.02 -29.42
N ILE A 98 20.81 -30.32 -28.86
CA ILE A 98 19.73 -29.38 -28.61
C ILE A 98 19.62 -29.18 -27.11
N ASN A 99 19.85 -27.96 -26.63
CA ASN A 99 19.73 -27.56 -25.22
C ASN A 99 18.48 -26.74 -24.99
N GLY A 100 17.92 -26.83 -23.79
CA GLY A 100 16.75 -26.06 -23.44
C GLY A 100 16.51 -25.97 -21.92
N ARG A 101 15.31 -25.51 -21.54
CA ARG A 101 14.90 -25.31 -20.15
C ARG A 101 14.99 -26.59 -19.32
N ASP A 102 15.11 -26.44 -18.01
CA ASP A 102 15.19 -27.53 -17.02
C ASP A 102 16.42 -28.45 -17.23
N ASN A 103 17.53 -27.91 -17.77
CA ASN A 103 18.76 -28.66 -18.14
C ASN A 103 18.48 -29.77 -19.17
N MET A 104 17.48 -29.58 -20.02
CA MET A 104 17.21 -30.48 -21.11
C MET A 104 18.37 -30.40 -22.11
N SER A 105 18.90 -31.57 -22.47
CA SER A 105 19.91 -31.72 -23.51
C SER A 105 19.69 -33.06 -24.22
N VAL A 106 19.48 -33.01 -25.52
CA VAL A 106 19.30 -34.17 -26.39
C VAL A 106 20.15 -34.03 -27.62
N SER A 107 20.46 -35.11 -28.31
CA SER A 107 21.25 -35.06 -29.53
C SER A 107 20.83 -36.13 -30.50
N PHE A 108 21.12 -35.88 -31.78
CA PHE A 108 21.00 -36.86 -32.86
C PHE A 108 22.17 -36.72 -33.83
N GLY A 109 22.50 -37.79 -34.53
CA GLY A 109 23.62 -37.85 -35.45
C GLY A 109 23.22 -37.81 -36.92
N SER A 110 24.21 -37.76 -37.80
CA SER A 110 24.05 -37.77 -39.26
C SER A 110 23.23 -38.94 -39.79
N SER A 111 23.45 -40.12 -39.22
CA SER A 111 22.74 -41.33 -39.63
C SER A 111 21.23 -41.32 -39.31
N ASP A 112 20.83 -40.56 -38.28
CA ASP A 112 19.44 -40.48 -37.86
C ASP A 112 18.56 -39.71 -38.86
N ILE A 113 19.20 -38.84 -39.69
CA ILE A 113 18.52 -37.95 -40.62
C ILE A 113 19.01 -38.11 -42.08
N ASP A 114 19.79 -39.15 -42.37
CA ASP A 114 20.44 -39.36 -43.69
C ASP A 114 21.19 -38.11 -44.19
N LEU A 115 21.97 -37.49 -43.33
CA LEU A 115 22.75 -36.30 -43.69
C LEU A 115 23.85 -36.65 -44.66
N ARG A 116 23.93 -35.94 -45.78
CA ARG A 116 24.94 -36.12 -46.80
C ARG A 116 25.24 -34.85 -47.57
N TYR A 117 26.41 -34.78 -48.22
CA TYR A 117 26.68 -33.70 -49.14
C TYR A 117 25.87 -33.85 -50.43
N GLU A 118 25.41 -32.74 -50.98
CA GLU A 118 24.73 -32.65 -52.28
C GLU A 118 25.83 -32.60 -53.40
N LEU A 119 26.31 -33.78 -53.79
CA LEU A 119 27.48 -33.86 -54.70
C LEU A 119 27.10 -33.74 -56.19
N ASN A 120 25.83 -33.88 -56.58
CA ASN A 120 25.25 -33.62 -57.91
C ASN A 120 26.18 -34.06 -59.06
N GLU A 121 26.62 -35.35 -59.09
CA GLU A 121 27.58 -35.89 -60.07
C GLU A 121 28.97 -35.23 -60.05
N TYR A 122 29.29 -34.45 -59.03
CA TYR A 122 30.57 -33.72 -58.90
C TYR A 122 31.78 -34.63 -59.14
N ALA A 123 31.82 -35.80 -58.52
CA ALA A 123 32.94 -36.73 -58.66
C ALA A 123 33.09 -37.24 -60.09
N ASN A 124 31.98 -37.47 -60.80
CA ASN A 124 32.00 -37.85 -62.21
C ASN A 124 32.52 -36.70 -63.09
N ASN A 125 32.07 -35.49 -62.84
CA ASN A 125 32.50 -34.30 -63.58
C ASN A 125 33.99 -34.03 -63.34
N LEU A 126 34.47 -34.11 -62.12
CA LEU A 126 35.88 -33.96 -61.76
C LEU A 126 36.76 -34.94 -62.52
N ILE A 127 36.37 -36.23 -62.61
CA ILE A 127 37.09 -37.25 -63.37
C ILE A 127 37.00 -36.98 -64.91
N GLY A 128 35.83 -36.53 -65.37
CA GLY A 128 35.61 -36.25 -66.81
C GLY A 128 36.38 -35.06 -67.34
N GLU A 129 36.64 -34.04 -66.52
CA GLU A 129 37.38 -32.84 -66.88
C GLU A 129 38.91 -33.05 -66.88
N GLN A 130 39.43 -34.06 -66.13
CA GLN A 130 40.86 -34.31 -66.06
C GLN A 130 41.39 -34.93 -67.38
N ASN A 131 42.57 -34.49 -67.82
CA ASN A 131 43.25 -35.08 -68.97
C ASN A 131 44.00 -36.35 -68.51
N ALA A 132 43.43 -37.53 -68.65
CA ALA A 132 44.05 -38.78 -68.25
C ALA A 132 45.41 -39.04 -68.85
N TRP A 133 45.72 -38.46 -70.01
CA TRP A 133 47.06 -38.56 -70.62
C TRP A 133 48.14 -37.81 -69.88
N ALA A 134 47.81 -36.86 -69.02
CA ALA A 134 48.72 -36.08 -68.18
C ALA A 134 49.07 -36.70 -66.82
N TRP A 135 48.56 -37.94 -66.50
CA TRP A 135 48.61 -38.55 -65.19
C TRP A 135 50.03 -38.60 -64.58
N ILE A 136 51.08 -38.82 -65.36
CA ILE A 136 52.47 -38.84 -64.87
C ILE A 136 52.87 -37.47 -64.29
N ALA A 137 52.41 -36.38 -64.85
CA ALA A 137 52.71 -35.03 -64.38
C ALA A 137 52.04 -34.77 -63.03
N HIS A 138 50.95 -35.49 -62.74
CA HIS A 138 50.17 -35.37 -61.47
C HIS A 138 50.64 -36.29 -60.35
N LEU A 139 51.60 -37.25 -60.65
CA LEU A 139 52.11 -38.15 -59.59
C LEU A 139 52.85 -37.42 -58.47
N LEU A 140 53.42 -36.26 -58.75
CA LEU A 140 54.13 -35.46 -57.74
C LEU A 140 53.47 -34.11 -57.46
N LYS A 141 52.29 -33.87 -58.04
CA LYS A 141 51.51 -32.67 -57.85
C LYS A 141 50.45 -32.95 -56.81
N LYS A 142 50.22 -31.97 -55.91
CA LYS A 142 49.08 -32.00 -55.01
C LYS A 142 47.97 -31.18 -55.63
N ASP A 143 46.83 -31.82 -55.91
CA ASP A 143 45.67 -31.15 -56.44
C ASP A 143 44.64 -31.09 -55.28
N VAL A 144 44.50 -29.89 -54.70
CA VAL A 144 43.56 -29.66 -53.56
C VAL A 144 42.25 -29.12 -54.12
N ILE A 145 41.15 -29.75 -53.73
CA ILE A 145 39.80 -29.29 -54.05
C ILE A 145 39.41 -28.24 -52.97
N GLU A 146 39.07 -27.03 -53.44
CA GLU A 146 38.65 -25.89 -52.57
C GLU A 146 37.15 -25.60 -52.67
N GLU A 147 36.38 -26.52 -53.19
CA GLU A 147 34.94 -26.34 -53.39
C GLU A 147 34.17 -26.60 -52.10
N GLU A 148 33.10 -25.81 -51.84
CA GLU A 148 32.18 -26.02 -50.71
C GLU A 148 30.93 -26.77 -51.20
N PHE A 149 30.48 -27.78 -50.47
CA PHE A 149 29.30 -28.57 -50.80
C PHE A 149 28.16 -28.24 -49.83
N ASN A 150 26.97 -28.05 -50.39
CA ASN A 150 25.76 -27.99 -49.54
C ASN A 150 25.49 -29.40 -48.97
N VAL A 151 24.88 -29.39 -47.81
CA VAL A 151 24.35 -30.65 -47.21
C VAL A 151 22.87 -30.76 -47.44
N VAL A 152 22.41 -31.98 -47.56
CA VAL A 152 20.99 -32.37 -47.65
C VAL A 152 20.73 -33.44 -46.63
N TYR A 153 19.50 -33.48 -46.13
CA TYR A 153 19.03 -34.46 -45.17
C TYR A 153 17.59 -34.86 -45.50
N ASP A 154 17.10 -35.94 -44.89
CA ASP A 154 15.72 -36.37 -45.00
C ASP A 154 14.87 -35.62 -43.98
N GLU A 155 14.01 -34.70 -44.47
CA GLU A 155 13.14 -33.88 -43.64
C GLU A 155 12.17 -34.73 -42.79
N ALA A 156 11.64 -35.82 -43.36
CA ALA A 156 10.70 -36.68 -42.62
C ALA A 156 11.40 -37.45 -41.48
N LYS A 157 12.66 -37.82 -41.66
CA LYS A 157 13.47 -38.45 -40.60
C LYS A 157 13.83 -37.42 -39.53
N LEU A 158 14.22 -36.21 -39.90
CA LEU A 158 14.47 -35.12 -38.94
C LEU A 158 13.23 -34.85 -38.07
N GLU A 159 12.06 -34.74 -38.71
CA GLU A 159 10.81 -34.54 -37.98
C GLU A 159 10.51 -35.72 -37.04
N ALA A 160 10.72 -36.95 -37.49
CA ALA A 160 10.51 -38.14 -36.67
C ALA A 160 11.44 -38.19 -35.45
N VAL A 161 12.72 -37.87 -35.62
CA VAL A 161 13.72 -37.84 -34.54
C VAL A 161 13.36 -36.76 -33.52
N VAL A 162 13.07 -35.56 -33.98
CA VAL A 162 12.71 -34.44 -33.09
C VAL A 162 11.44 -34.74 -32.30
N ASN A 163 10.41 -35.30 -32.97
CA ASN A 163 9.17 -35.71 -32.33
C ASN A 163 9.32 -36.86 -31.33
N ALA A 164 10.37 -37.63 -31.42
CA ALA A 164 10.63 -38.74 -30.48
C ALA A 164 11.24 -38.27 -29.15
N PHE A 165 11.80 -37.08 -29.10
CA PHE A 165 12.36 -36.55 -27.86
C PHE A 165 11.31 -36.26 -26.79
N ASP A 166 11.68 -36.43 -25.53
CA ASP A 166 10.79 -36.26 -24.38
C ASP A 166 10.16 -34.86 -24.32
N PHE A 167 10.90 -33.82 -24.67
CA PHE A 167 10.39 -32.44 -24.63
C PHE A 167 9.24 -32.17 -25.61
N MET A 168 9.03 -33.05 -26.62
CA MET A 168 7.90 -33.01 -27.55
C MET A 168 6.70 -33.82 -27.05
N GLN A 169 6.87 -34.62 -26.01
CA GLN A 169 5.80 -35.50 -25.51
C GLN A 169 4.82 -34.73 -24.61
N PRO A 170 3.49 -34.92 -24.77
CA PRO A 170 2.47 -34.22 -23.99
C PRO A 170 2.63 -34.35 -22.46
N ALA A 171 3.26 -35.42 -21.98
CA ALA A 171 3.49 -35.63 -20.55
C ALA A 171 4.53 -34.67 -19.93
N TYR A 172 5.41 -34.16 -20.76
CA TYR A 172 6.49 -33.25 -20.33
C TYR A 172 6.20 -31.76 -20.63
N ILE A 173 5.21 -31.49 -21.50
CA ILE A 173 4.85 -30.12 -21.89
C ILE A 173 4.09 -29.42 -20.75
N LYS A 174 4.67 -28.36 -20.22
CA LYS A 174 4.04 -27.43 -19.30
C LYS A 174 3.66 -26.16 -20.05
N LYS A 175 2.38 -25.81 -20.02
CA LYS A 175 1.91 -24.56 -20.63
C LYS A 175 2.34 -23.36 -19.78
N PRO A 176 2.65 -22.22 -20.41
CA PRO A 176 2.91 -20.98 -19.67
C PRO A 176 1.67 -20.54 -18.90
N VAL A 177 1.87 -20.05 -17.68
CA VAL A 177 0.81 -19.50 -16.84
C VAL A 177 1.08 -18.01 -16.63
N ASN A 178 0.08 -17.18 -16.92
CA ASN A 178 0.18 -15.73 -16.76
C ASN A 178 0.28 -15.35 -15.28
N ALA A 179 1.02 -14.29 -14.99
CA ALA A 179 0.98 -13.65 -13.68
C ALA A 179 -0.44 -13.17 -13.36
N TYR A 180 -0.86 -13.28 -12.10
CA TYR A 180 -2.18 -12.90 -11.64
C TYR A 180 -2.16 -12.31 -10.22
N ILE A 181 -3.29 -11.75 -9.79
CA ILE A 181 -3.44 -11.20 -8.45
C ILE A 181 -3.87 -12.31 -7.49
N SER A 182 -3.16 -12.45 -6.38
CA SER A 182 -3.51 -13.40 -5.32
C SER A 182 -4.90 -13.15 -4.74
N GLU A 183 -5.44 -14.11 -4.04
CA GLU A 183 -6.52 -13.85 -3.10
C GLU A 183 -6.00 -12.96 -1.95
N TYR A 184 -6.95 -12.31 -1.25
CA TYR A 184 -6.61 -11.53 -0.06
C TYR A 184 -6.03 -12.43 1.03
N LYS A 185 -4.91 -12.00 1.61
CA LYS A 185 -4.31 -12.65 2.79
C LYS A 185 -4.34 -11.70 3.97
N SER A 186 -4.83 -12.20 5.10
CA SER A 186 -4.88 -11.45 6.36
C SER A 186 -3.50 -10.91 6.74
N GLY A 187 -3.44 -9.61 7.05
CA GLY A 187 -2.21 -8.91 7.41
C GLY A 187 -1.25 -8.59 6.25
N GLU A 188 -1.38 -9.25 5.09
CA GLU A 188 -0.50 -9.06 3.92
C GLU A 188 -1.19 -8.26 2.79
N GLY A 189 -2.51 -8.45 2.63
CA GLY A 189 -3.28 -7.87 1.53
C GLY A 189 -3.25 -8.72 0.26
N TYR A 190 -3.20 -8.04 -0.89
CA TYR A 190 -3.08 -8.65 -2.22
C TYR A 190 -1.66 -8.56 -2.73
N SER A 191 -1.18 -9.60 -3.38
CA SER A 191 0.13 -9.66 -4.04
C SER A 191 -0.01 -10.09 -5.50
N ILE A 192 1.05 -9.93 -6.28
CA ILE A 192 1.15 -10.54 -7.60
C ILE A 192 1.74 -11.93 -7.40
N VAL A 193 1.07 -12.92 -7.97
CA VAL A 193 1.65 -14.25 -8.16
C VAL A 193 2.35 -14.23 -9.50
N GLU A 194 3.63 -14.53 -9.49
CA GLU A 194 4.49 -14.48 -10.68
C GLU A 194 4.02 -15.50 -11.74
N GLU A 195 4.36 -15.23 -12.97
CA GLU A 195 4.12 -16.11 -14.09
C GLU A 195 4.98 -17.38 -14.01
N GLU A 196 4.48 -18.45 -14.58
CA GLU A 196 5.26 -19.65 -14.83
C GLU A 196 5.56 -19.75 -16.34
N PRO A 197 6.83 -19.69 -16.75
CA PRO A 197 7.18 -19.64 -18.17
C PRO A 197 6.80 -20.91 -18.92
N GLY A 198 6.71 -22.05 -18.22
CA GLY A 198 6.47 -23.33 -18.87
C GLY A 198 7.63 -23.77 -19.78
N ASN A 199 7.37 -24.74 -20.66
CA ASN A 199 8.34 -25.25 -21.63
C ASN A 199 7.68 -25.58 -23.00
N THR A 200 6.56 -24.98 -23.31
CA THR A 200 5.87 -25.14 -24.60
C THR A 200 6.66 -24.44 -25.69
N LEU A 201 6.98 -25.15 -26.77
CA LEU A 201 7.72 -24.63 -27.91
C LEU A 201 6.79 -24.21 -29.06
N ASP A 202 7.26 -23.24 -29.85
CA ASP A 202 6.74 -22.93 -31.17
C ASP A 202 7.28 -23.96 -32.15
N THR A 203 6.50 -24.98 -32.45
CA THR A 203 6.95 -26.13 -33.24
C THR A 203 7.32 -25.77 -34.66
N ASP A 204 6.64 -24.81 -35.27
CA ASP A 204 6.93 -24.41 -36.66
C ASP A 204 8.33 -23.77 -36.74
N LYS A 205 8.66 -22.91 -35.81
CA LYS A 205 10.00 -22.32 -35.70
C LYS A 205 11.06 -23.32 -35.27
N LEU A 206 10.71 -24.27 -34.41
CA LEU A 206 11.64 -25.32 -33.97
C LEU A 206 12.22 -26.07 -35.13
N TYR A 207 11.36 -26.56 -36.05
CA TYR A 207 11.85 -27.29 -37.23
C TYR A 207 12.65 -26.42 -38.19
N GLU A 208 12.29 -25.15 -38.34
CA GLU A 208 13.06 -24.21 -39.16
C GLU A 208 14.47 -23.99 -38.57
N VAL A 209 14.58 -23.76 -37.26
CA VAL A 209 15.88 -23.52 -36.61
C VAL A 209 16.76 -24.76 -36.63
N ILE A 210 16.22 -25.93 -36.29
CA ILE A 210 16.97 -27.18 -36.32
C ILE A 210 17.41 -27.50 -37.74
N GLY A 211 16.52 -27.35 -38.74
CA GLY A 211 16.83 -27.59 -40.13
C GLY A 211 17.94 -26.67 -40.66
N ASN A 212 17.95 -25.41 -40.24
CA ASN A 212 19.02 -24.44 -40.56
C ASN A 212 20.36 -24.83 -39.89
N ALA A 213 20.33 -25.22 -38.61
CA ALA A 213 21.52 -25.68 -37.89
C ALA A 213 22.12 -26.93 -38.57
N VAL A 214 21.30 -27.90 -39.00
CA VAL A 214 21.78 -29.04 -39.75
C VAL A 214 22.42 -28.62 -41.09
N LYS A 215 21.80 -27.68 -41.84
CA LYS A 215 22.36 -27.19 -43.13
C LYS A 215 23.69 -26.47 -42.94
N ASN A 216 23.85 -25.79 -41.81
CA ASN A 216 25.10 -25.06 -41.47
C ASN A 216 26.16 -25.98 -40.84
N ILE A 217 25.82 -27.24 -40.55
CA ILE A 217 26.69 -28.18 -39.81
C ILE A 217 27.01 -27.62 -38.40
N ASP A 218 26.04 -26.92 -37.78
CA ASP A 218 26.18 -26.46 -36.38
C ASP A 218 26.15 -27.68 -35.44
N ASN A 219 26.89 -27.63 -34.34
CA ASN A 219 26.98 -28.74 -33.39
C ASN A 219 26.02 -28.56 -32.19
N GLU A 220 25.44 -27.36 -32.01
CA GLU A 220 24.61 -27.02 -30.88
C GLU A 220 23.52 -26.01 -31.26
N VAL A 221 22.36 -26.15 -30.66
CA VAL A 221 21.25 -25.21 -30.71
C VAL A 221 20.71 -25.05 -29.29
N ASP A 222 20.59 -23.81 -28.80
CA ASP A 222 19.92 -23.49 -27.54
C ASP A 222 18.53 -22.93 -27.83
N LEU A 223 17.49 -23.66 -27.39
CA LEU A 223 16.09 -23.28 -27.64
C LEU A 223 15.67 -21.99 -26.93
N GLU A 224 16.33 -21.62 -25.83
CA GLU A 224 16.07 -20.37 -25.12
C GLU A 224 16.68 -19.18 -25.86
N GLU A 225 17.95 -19.29 -26.29
CA GLU A 225 18.65 -18.24 -27.05
C GLU A 225 17.98 -17.97 -28.39
N GLU A 226 17.46 -19.01 -29.05
CA GLU A 226 16.70 -18.91 -30.30
C GLU A 226 15.27 -18.39 -30.11
N GLY A 227 14.82 -18.21 -28.85
CA GLY A 227 13.49 -17.67 -28.52
C GLY A 227 12.35 -18.58 -28.99
N LEU A 228 12.50 -19.89 -28.86
CA LEU A 228 11.54 -20.89 -29.34
C LEU A 228 10.44 -21.22 -28.32
N TYR A 229 10.61 -20.81 -27.07
CA TYR A 229 9.59 -21.03 -26.05
C TYR A 229 8.46 -20.01 -26.13
N ILE A 230 7.23 -20.47 -25.94
CA ILE A 230 6.06 -19.62 -25.85
C ILE A 230 6.03 -18.99 -24.44
N ASP A 231 6.23 -17.70 -24.39
CA ASP A 231 6.20 -16.93 -23.15
C ASP A 231 4.77 -16.66 -22.63
N PRO A 232 4.58 -16.47 -21.31
CA PRO A 232 3.34 -15.95 -20.76
C PRO A 232 3.03 -14.54 -21.32
N GLU A 233 1.76 -14.31 -21.67
CA GLU A 233 1.30 -13.01 -22.19
C GLU A 233 1.35 -11.89 -21.13
N ILE A 234 1.19 -12.26 -19.85
CA ILE A 234 1.18 -11.34 -18.73
C ILE A 234 2.26 -11.76 -17.75
N LYS A 235 3.27 -10.91 -17.59
CA LYS A 235 4.37 -11.08 -16.64
C LYS A 235 4.13 -10.22 -15.37
N ALA A 236 4.83 -10.50 -14.30
CA ALA A 236 4.69 -9.84 -13.00
C ALA A 236 4.96 -8.33 -13.05
N ASP A 237 5.76 -7.86 -14.00
CA ASP A 237 6.04 -6.45 -14.25
C ASP A 237 4.93 -5.71 -15.02
N ASN A 238 3.83 -6.40 -15.36
CA ASN A 238 2.72 -5.82 -16.11
C ASN A 238 2.11 -4.62 -15.37
N LYS A 239 2.21 -3.45 -15.98
CA LYS A 239 1.76 -2.18 -15.40
C LYS A 239 0.27 -2.14 -15.02
N LYS A 240 -0.58 -2.89 -15.74
CA LYS A 240 -2.03 -2.98 -15.43
C LYS A 240 -2.24 -3.82 -14.16
N LEU A 241 -1.50 -4.93 -14.03
CA LEU A 241 -1.55 -5.82 -12.89
C LEU A 241 -1.08 -5.08 -11.62
N ILE A 242 0.09 -4.43 -11.68
CA ILE A 242 0.64 -3.62 -10.58
C ILE A 242 -0.32 -2.52 -10.15
N LYS A 243 -0.88 -1.75 -11.09
CA LYS A 243 -1.88 -0.71 -10.78
C LYS A 243 -3.10 -1.31 -10.09
N ARG A 244 -3.52 -2.49 -10.50
CA ARG A 244 -4.69 -3.16 -9.93
C ARG A 244 -4.45 -3.63 -8.49
N VAL A 245 -3.30 -4.26 -8.21
CA VAL A 245 -2.90 -4.66 -6.86
C VAL A 245 -2.81 -3.44 -5.95
N ASN A 246 -2.13 -2.38 -6.40
CA ASN A 246 -2.03 -1.13 -5.63
C ASN A 246 -3.40 -0.50 -5.35
N TYR A 247 -4.32 -0.55 -6.31
CA TYR A 247 -5.69 -0.06 -6.12
C TYR A 247 -6.45 -0.89 -5.08
N LEU A 248 -6.33 -2.21 -5.08
CA LEU A 248 -6.96 -3.08 -4.09
C LEU A 248 -6.36 -2.87 -2.70
N ASN A 249 -5.03 -2.86 -2.64
CA ASN A 249 -4.29 -2.68 -1.39
C ASN A 249 -4.51 -1.30 -0.76
N LYS A 250 -4.83 -0.27 -1.55
CA LYS A 250 -5.15 1.05 -1.02
C LYS A 250 -6.24 0.99 0.05
N PHE A 251 -7.28 0.19 -0.16
CA PHE A 251 -8.38 0.06 0.81
C PHE A 251 -7.96 -0.70 2.07
N VAL A 252 -7.33 -1.86 1.90
CA VAL A 252 -6.99 -2.76 3.02
C VAL A 252 -5.74 -2.34 3.80
N LYS A 253 -4.99 -1.35 3.32
CA LYS A 253 -3.91 -0.71 4.08
C LYS A 253 -4.41 0.34 5.07
N SER A 254 -5.65 0.81 4.93
CA SER A 254 -6.22 1.74 5.90
C SER A 254 -6.26 1.09 7.28
N ARG A 255 -5.85 1.87 8.28
CA ARG A 255 -5.95 1.49 9.68
C ARG A 255 -6.51 2.66 10.47
N ILE A 256 -7.72 2.51 10.99
CA ILE A 256 -8.38 3.54 11.78
C ILE A 256 -8.50 3.04 13.22
N THR A 257 -7.81 3.70 14.14
CA THR A 257 -7.83 3.41 15.56
C THR A 257 -8.71 4.44 16.25
N TYR A 258 -9.83 4.01 16.79
CA TYR A 258 -10.72 4.83 17.60
C TYR A 258 -10.32 4.76 19.06
N HIS A 259 -10.30 5.92 19.73
CA HIS A 259 -10.05 6.04 21.17
C HIS A 259 -11.34 6.37 21.92
N PHE A 260 -11.61 5.63 22.99
CA PHE A 260 -12.74 5.81 23.90
C PHE A 260 -12.21 5.79 25.35
N GLY A 261 -11.46 6.82 25.75
CA GLY A 261 -10.66 6.81 26.96
C GLY A 261 -9.53 5.79 26.87
N ASP A 262 -9.47 4.83 27.79
CA ASP A 262 -8.47 3.76 27.78
C ASP A 262 -8.79 2.63 26.79
N ASP A 263 -10.04 2.56 26.32
CA ASP A 263 -10.47 1.56 25.33
C ASP A 263 -10.09 2.01 23.91
N THR A 264 -9.67 1.05 23.07
CA THR A 264 -9.43 1.28 21.65
C THR A 264 -10.23 0.31 20.79
N VAL A 265 -10.67 0.77 19.63
CA VAL A 265 -11.33 -0.06 18.62
C VAL A 265 -10.62 0.17 17.28
N VAL A 266 -10.11 -0.91 16.67
CA VAL A 266 -9.34 -0.82 15.43
C VAL A 266 -10.17 -1.33 14.26
N VAL A 267 -10.20 -0.55 13.19
CA VAL A 267 -10.69 -0.94 11.86
C VAL A 267 -9.45 -1.13 10.99
N ASP A 268 -9.03 -2.36 10.85
CA ASP A 268 -7.86 -2.79 10.08
C ASP A 268 -8.22 -3.33 8.70
N GLY A 269 -7.22 -3.81 7.99
CA GLY A 269 -7.38 -4.36 6.65
C GLY A 269 -8.32 -5.55 6.58
N ASP A 270 -8.33 -6.42 7.59
CA ASP A 270 -9.20 -7.60 7.64
C ASP A 270 -10.67 -7.19 7.81
N LYS A 271 -10.93 -6.25 8.71
CA LYS A 271 -12.26 -5.69 8.91
C LYS A 271 -12.74 -5.00 7.63
N ILE A 272 -11.88 -4.17 7.02
CA ILE A 272 -12.19 -3.46 5.79
C ILE A 272 -12.43 -4.45 4.65
N TYR A 273 -11.59 -5.48 4.48
CA TYR A 273 -11.79 -6.50 3.46
C TYR A 273 -13.19 -7.14 3.53
N SER A 274 -13.68 -7.43 4.74
CA SER A 274 -15.02 -7.98 4.95
C SER A 274 -16.16 -7.05 4.49
N TRP A 275 -15.86 -5.76 4.25
CA TRP A 275 -16.79 -4.72 3.78
C TRP A 275 -16.61 -4.39 2.29
N LEU A 276 -15.60 -4.99 1.62
CA LEU A 276 -15.35 -4.73 0.20
C LEU A 276 -16.17 -5.65 -0.69
N LYS A 277 -16.60 -5.11 -1.83
CA LYS A 277 -17.19 -5.86 -2.94
C LYS A 277 -16.51 -5.45 -4.24
N VAL A 278 -15.88 -6.41 -4.91
CA VAL A 278 -15.32 -6.21 -6.23
C VAL A 278 -16.42 -6.46 -7.28
N LYS A 279 -16.76 -5.44 -8.04
CA LYS A 279 -17.76 -5.53 -9.12
C LYS A 279 -17.15 -6.21 -10.37
N LYS A 280 -18.00 -6.72 -11.27
CA LYS A 280 -17.57 -7.36 -12.53
C LYS A 280 -16.66 -6.46 -13.40
N ASN A 281 -16.83 -5.15 -13.33
CA ASN A 281 -15.98 -4.17 -14.02
C ASN A 281 -14.67 -3.87 -13.28
N GLY A 282 -14.36 -4.59 -12.23
CA GLY A 282 -13.17 -4.41 -11.43
C GLY A 282 -13.24 -3.26 -10.41
N LYS A 283 -14.28 -2.45 -10.37
CA LYS A 283 -14.41 -1.37 -9.37
C LYS A 283 -14.67 -1.95 -7.98
N VAL A 284 -13.94 -1.43 -6.98
CA VAL A 284 -14.18 -1.77 -5.57
C VAL A 284 -15.26 -0.87 -5.00
N GLU A 285 -16.22 -1.45 -4.32
CA GLU A 285 -17.27 -0.80 -3.56
C GLU A 285 -17.12 -1.14 -2.07
N VAL A 286 -17.14 -0.13 -1.23
CA VAL A 286 -17.24 -0.31 0.22
C VAL A 286 -18.73 -0.44 0.55
N LEU A 287 -19.12 -1.53 1.18
CA LEU A 287 -20.51 -1.82 1.57
C LEU A 287 -20.92 -0.92 2.74
N GLU A 288 -21.61 0.18 2.43
CA GLU A 288 -22.01 1.21 3.40
C GLU A 288 -22.83 0.63 4.57
N ASP A 289 -23.69 -0.36 4.32
CA ASP A 289 -24.49 -0.98 5.36
C ASP A 289 -23.62 -1.71 6.42
N LYS A 290 -22.49 -2.28 6.01
CA LYS A 290 -21.53 -2.89 6.94
C LYS A 290 -20.84 -1.84 7.80
N VAL A 291 -20.46 -0.71 7.19
CA VAL A 291 -19.87 0.43 7.89
C VAL A 291 -20.89 1.04 8.87
N LYS A 292 -22.16 1.22 8.46
CA LYS A 292 -23.27 1.66 9.34
C LYS A 292 -23.47 0.72 10.53
N ALA A 293 -23.47 -0.59 10.28
CA ALA A 293 -23.62 -1.59 11.33
C ALA A 293 -22.50 -1.48 12.37
N PHE A 294 -21.26 -1.36 11.92
CA PHE A 294 -20.09 -1.15 12.80
C PHE A 294 -20.18 0.16 13.60
N VAL A 295 -20.50 1.29 12.95
CA VAL A 295 -20.64 2.58 13.64
C VAL A 295 -21.77 2.54 14.65
N ASN A 296 -22.88 1.84 14.34
CA ASN A 296 -23.97 1.62 15.31
C ASN A 296 -23.55 0.75 16.50
N GLU A 297 -22.74 -0.28 16.27
CA GLU A 297 -22.17 -1.14 17.31
C GLU A 297 -21.33 -0.33 18.30
N ILE A 298 -20.31 0.41 17.80
CA ILE A 298 -19.45 1.23 18.67
C ILE A 298 -20.22 2.36 19.32
N GLY A 299 -21.14 3.04 18.61
CA GLY A 299 -22.00 4.06 19.21
C GLY A 299 -22.91 3.47 20.30
N SER A 300 -23.46 2.29 20.10
CA SER A 300 -24.27 1.62 21.14
C SER A 300 -23.45 1.18 22.34
N LYS A 301 -22.15 0.89 22.17
CA LYS A 301 -21.25 0.53 23.27
C LYS A 301 -20.84 1.75 24.09
N TYR A 302 -20.47 2.86 23.43
CA TYR A 302 -19.78 3.99 24.07
C TYR A 302 -20.64 5.23 24.31
N ASP A 303 -21.81 5.37 23.66
CA ASP A 303 -22.74 6.46 23.99
C ASP A 303 -23.29 6.27 25.41
N THR A 304 -23.27 7.35 26.19
CA THR A 304 -23.81 7.38 27.57
C THR A 304 -25.03 8.28 27.71
N ILE A 305 -25.35 9.08 26.69
CA ILE A 305 -26.55 9.92 26.67
C ILE A 305 -27.82 9.08 26.88
N PHE A 306 -28.77 9.61 27.61
CA PHE A 306 -30.07 8.95 27.97
C PHE A 306 -29.93 7.61 28.70
N ARG A 307 -28.76 7.31 29.29
CA ARG A 307 -28.60 6.11 30.10
C ARG A 307 -28.72 6.41 31.59
N PRO A 308 -29.30 5.51 32.39
CA PRO A 308 -29.30 5.63 33.82
C PRO A 308 -27.89 5.67 34.41
N ARG A 309 -27.68 6.53 35.42
CA ARG A 309 -26.42 6.64 36.15
C ARG A 309 -26.66 6.37 37.63
N VAL A 310 -25.75 5.64 38.23
CA VAL A 310 -25.68 5.53 39.70
C VAL A 310 -24.71 6.63 40.14
N PHE A 311 -25.22 7.55 40.94
CA PHE A 311 -24.46 8.69 41.44
C PHE A 311 -24.32 8.63 42.96
N MET A 312 -23.07 8.69 43.44
CA MET A 312 -22.78 8.80 44.89
C MET A 312 -22.89 10.26 45.28
N THR A 313 -23.89 10.56 46.10
CA THR A 313 -24.19 11.92 46.52
C THR A 313 -23.24 12.40 47.62
N SER A 314 -23.09 13.75 47.78
CA SER A 314 -22.42 14.36 48.94
C SER A 314 -22.99 13.97 50.29
N TYR A 315 -24.18 13.37 50.32
CA TYR A 315 -24.83 12.81 51.52
C TYR A 315 -24.41 11.36 51.81
N GLY A 316 -23.46 10.80 51.07
CA GLY A 316 -22.98 9.41 51.26
C GLY A 316 -23.99 8.34 50.87
N LYS A 317 -24.94 8.65 50.00
CA LYS A 317 -25.98 7.71 49.51
C LYS A 317 -25.98 7.68 47.99
N GLU A 318 -26.16 6.49 47.43
CA GLU A 318 -26.31 6.32 45.99
C GLU A 318 -27.75 6.67 45.57
N VAL A 319 -27.86 7.36 44.43
CA VAL A 319 -29.11 7.60 43.72
C VAL A 319 -28.99 7.15 42.27
N THR A 320 -30.03 6.54 41.73
CA THR A 320 -30.11 6.25 40.29
C THR A 320 -30.82 7.41 39.61
N ILE A 321 -30.15 8.00 38.63
CA ILE A 321 -30.69 9.10 37.84
C ILE A 321 -30.85 8.61 36.40
N ASP A 322 -32.07 8.51 35.93
CA ASP A 322 -32.45 7.93 34.63
C ASP A 322 -32.89 8.97 33.59
N GLN A 323 -32.83 10.25 33.94
CA GLN A 323 -33.24 11.36 33.09
C GLN A 323 -32.06 12.31 32.80
N GLY A 324 -32.29 13.19 31.83
CA GLY A 324 -31.29 14.16 31.37
C GLY A 324 -30.71 13.79 30.00
N ASP A 325 -30.01 14.73 29.43
CA ASP A 325 -29.44 14.64 28.09
C ASP A 325 -27.89 14.84 28.09
N TYR A 326 -27.28 14.68 29.25
CA TYR A 326 -25.83 14.69 29.37
C TYR A 326 -25.24 13.34 28.95
N GLY A 327 -24.04 13.36 28.35
CA GLY A 327 -23.28 12.16 28.05
C GLY A 327 -22.60 12.19 26.68
N TRP A 328 -21.87 11.15 26.38
CA TRP A 328 -21.32 10.91 25.05
C TRP A 328 -22.43 10.62 24.07
N TRP A 329 -22.45 11.34 22.95
CA TRP A 329 -23.44 11.13 21.88
C TRP A 329 -22.75 11.22 20.53
N MET A 330 -22.50 10.06 19.93
CA MET A 330 -21.88 9.93 18.64
C MET A 330 -22.80 10.41 17.51
N ASN A 331 -22.28 11.24 16.61
CA ASN A 331 -22.94 11.59 15.35
C ASN A 331 -22.68 10.45 14.33
N ARG A 332 -23.47 9.40 14.44
CA ARG A 332 -23.30 8.17 13.64
C ARG A 332 -23.34 8.42 12.14
N SER A 333 -24.16 9.34 11.66
CA SER A 333 -24.27 9.68 10.24
C SER A 333 -22.99 10.33 9.70
N SER A 334 -22.47 11.31 10.43
CA SER A 334 -21.22 11.97 10.08
C SER A 334 -20.03 11.01 10.20
N GLU A 335 -20.05 10.13 11.21
CA GLU A 335 -19.00 9.15 11.41
C GLU A 335 -18.95 8.12 10.28
N VAL A 336 -20.07 7.62 9.80
CA VAL A 336 -20.13 6.74 8.62
C VAL A 336 -19.50 7.43 7.40
N THR A 337 -19.83 8.70 7.19
CA THR A 337 -19.28 9.46 6.07
C THR A 337 -17.76 9.62 6.16
N GLU A 338 -17.26 9.95 7.35
CA GLU A 338 -15.82 10.11 7.57
C GLU A 338 -15.07 8.79 7.48
N LEU A 339 -15.62 7.71 8.07
CA LEU A 339 -15.01 6.37 8.00
C LEU A 339 -14.92 5.87 6.55
N LEU A 340 -15.98 6.06 5.75
CA LEU A 340 -15.96 5.73 4.31
C LEU A 340 -14.89 6.52 3.55
N LYS A 341 -14.66 7.77 3.91
CA LYS A 341 -13.62 8.62 3.32
C LYS A 341 -12.22 8.11 3.69
N LEU A 342 -11.98 7.80 4.96
CA LEU A 342 -10.72 7.28 5.46
C LEU A 342 -10.37 5.93 4.83
N ILE A 343 -11.31 5.00 4.72
CA ILE A 343 -11.11 3.72 4.02
C ILE A 343 -10.68 3.93 2.57
N LYS A 344 -11.28 4.91 1.88
CA LYS A 344 -10.94 5.23 0.47
C LYS A 344 -9.60 5.95 0.33
N SER A 345 -9.14 6.68 1.36
CA SER A 345 -7.85 7.39 1.34
C SER A 345 -6.67 6.43 1.47
N GLY A 346 -6.83 5.33 2.19
CA GLY A 346 -5.77 4.37 2.47
C GLY A 346 -4.83 4.81 3.60
N GLU A 347 -5.30 5.72 4.47
CA GLU A 347 -4.50 6.31 5.54
C GLU A 347 -4.54 5.47 6.82
N GLU A 348 -3.49 5.60 7.63
CA GLU A 348 -3.45 5.15 9.01
C GLU A 348 -3.70 6.35 9.91
N VAL A 349 -4.77 6.29 10.74
CA VAL A 349 -5.25 7.41 11.55
C VAL A 349 -5.67 6.94 12.92
N GLU A 350 -5.25 7.68 13.95
CA GLU A 350 -5.77 7.57 15.31
C GLU A 350 -6.70 8.75 15.57
N ARG A 351 -7.91 8.48 16.07
CA ARG A 351 -8.92 9.53 16.25
C ARG A 351 -10.02 9.16 17.22
N GLU A 352 -10.75 10.17 17.68
CA GLU A 352 -12.08 9.99 18.25
C GLU A 352 -13.15 10.01 17.14
N PRO A 353 -14.30 9.37 17.37
CA PRO A 353 -15.48 9.52 16.50
C PRO A 353 -15.98 10.97 16.42
N VAL A 354 -16.81 11.24 15.45
CA VAL A 354 -17.56 12.50 15.38
C VAL A 354 -18.69 12.48 16.39
N TYR A 355 -18.77 13.48 17.26
CA TYR A 355 -19.78 13.57 18.29
C TYR A 355 -20.74 14.75 18.07
N PHE A 356 -22.01 14.58 18.43
CA PHE A 356 -22.93 15.66 18.68
C PHE A 356 -22.62 16.32 20.03
N GLN A 357 -22.31 15.49 21.04
CA GLN A 357 -21.99 15.91 22.39
C GLN A 357 -20.88 15.04 22.97
N LYS A 358 -19.95 15.69 23.69
CA LYS A 358 -18.93 15.02 24.48
C LYS A 358 -19.25 15.15 25.98
N ALA A 359 -18.89 14.14 26.77
CA ALA A 359 -18.92 14.17 28.22
C ALA A 359 -17.52 14.52 28.79
N ALA A 360 -17.42 14.72 30.09
CA ALA A 360 -16.17 15.10 30.75
C ALA A 360 -15.12 13.98 30.72
N GLN A 361 -15.56 12.73 30.81
CA GLN A 361 -14.69 11.55 30.73
C GLN A 361 -15.47 10.34 30.20
N TYR A 362 -14.74 9.29 29.81
CA TYR A 362 -15.38 8.02 29.46
C TYR A 362 -15.67 7.18 30.71
N GLY A 363 -16.59 6.24 30.56
CA GLY A 363 -16.97 5.30 31.60
C GLY A 363 -18.30 5.61 32.29
N LYS A 364 -18.52 5.01 33.46
CA LYS A 364 -19.79 5.12 34.20
C LYS A 364 -20.01 6.49 34.82
N GLU A 365 -18.91 7.13 35.24
CA GLU A 365 -18.88 8.46 35.84
C GLU A 365 -18.54 9.51 34.81
N ASP A 366 -19.25 9.50 33.67
CA ASP A 366 -18.97 10.36 32.52
C ASP A 366 -19.08 11.86 32.82
N TYR A 367 -19.65 12.25 33.96
CA TYR A 367 -19.72 13.61 34.49
C TYR A 367 -18.38 14.11 35.05
N GLY A 368 -17.40 13.23 35.26
CA GLY A 368 -16.06 13.60 35.72
C GLY A 368 -16.01 14.20 37.12
N ASN A 369 -14.99 15.03 37.39
CA ASN A 369 -14.68 15.56 38.73
C ASN A 369 -15.03 17.04 38.91
N THR A 370 -15.61 17.70 37.90
CA THR A 370 -16.05 19.09 37.96
C THR A 370 -17.51 19.16 37.54
N TYR A 371 -18.42 19.39 38.50
CA TYR A 371 -19.85 19.40 38.26
C TYR A 371 -20.60 20.17 39.36
N VAL A 372 -21.85 20.52 39.09
CA VAL A 372 -22.79 21.04 40.10
C VAL A 372 -23.73 19.94 40.54
N GLU A 373 -23.68 19.55 41.79
CA GLU A 373 -24.61 18.63 42.45
C GLU A 373 -25.78 19.38 43.05
N VAL A 374 -27.00 19.03 42.70
CA VAL A 374 -28.20 19.74 43.10
C VAL A 374 -29.18 18.79 43.77
N ASN A 375 -29.26 18.82 45.10
CA ASN A 375 -30.26 18.07 45.86
C ASN A 375 -31.58 18.87 45.98
N LEU A 376 -32.56 18.49 45.17
CA LEU A 376 -33.87 19.14 45.12
C LEU A 376 -34.72 18.91 46.37
N THR A 377 -34.43 17.85 47.17
CA THR A 377 -35.09 17.59 48.45
C THR A 377 -34.52 18.51 49.55
N ALA A 378 -33.20 18.60 49.64
CA ALA A 378 -32.55 19.42 50.63
C ALA A 378 -32.61 20.92 50.27
N GLN A 379 -32.86 21.28 49.03
CA GLN A 379 -32.71 22.65 48.49
C GLN A 379 -31.30 23.19 48.72
N HIS A 380 -30.29 22.28 48.49
CA HIS A 380 -28.89 22.57 48.72
C HIS A 380 -28.07 22.03 47.57
N LEU A 381 -27.07 22.78 47.15
CA LEU A 381 -26.15 22.41 46.07
C LEU A 381 -24.71 22.41 46.53
N PHE A 382 -23.90 21.60 45.83
CA PHE A 382 -22.45 21.58 45.94
C PHE A 382 -21.84 21.82 44.55
N LEU A 383 -20.82 22.68 44.49
CA LEU A 383 -19.97 22.79 43.30
C LEU A 383 -18.66 22.04 43.53
N TYR A 384 -18.46 21.02 42.72
CA TYR A 384 -17.21 20.29 42.66
C TYR A 384 -16.30 20.89 41.57
N LYS A 385 -15.04 21.09 41.92
CA LYS A 385 -13.98 21.42 40.99
C LYS A 385 -12.81 20.47 41.24
N ASP A 386 -12.43 19.71 40.22
CA ASP A 386 -11.33 18.73 40.27
C ASP A 386 -11.46 17.76 41.48
N GLY A 387 -12.67 17.32 41.76
CA GLY A 387 -13.00 16.38 42.85
C GLY A 387 -13.10 17.00 44.24
N GLN A 388 -12.96 18.32 44.38
CA GLN A 388 -13.08 19.02 45.65
C GLN A 388 -14.33 19.91 45.68
N VAL A 389 -15.02 19.95 46.80
CA VAL A 389 -16.10 20.91 47.01
C VAL A 389 -15.49 22.28 47.19
N VAL A 390 -15.74 23.20 46.24
CA VAL A 390 -15.24 24.60 46.31
C VAL A 390 -16.31 25.58 46.74
N LEU A 391 -17.58 25.18 46.67
CA LEU A 391 -18.70 26.00 47.08
C LEU A 391 -19.89 25.12 47.43
N GLU A 392 -20.64 25.48 48.47
CA GLU A 392 -21.96 24.95 48.76
C GLU A 392 -22.94 26.06 49.13
N SER A 393 -24.23 25.88 48.87
CA SER A 393 -25.25 26.87 49.20
C SER A 393 -26.64 26.32 49.14
N ASP A 394 -27.52 26.93 49.96
CA ASP A 394 -28.96 26.76 49.80
C ASP A 394 -29.46 27.51 48.55
N PHE A 395 -30.49 26.99 47.93
CA PHE A 395 -31.17 27.58 46.77
C PHE A 395 -32.69 27.50 46.88
N VAL A 396 -33.41 28.10 45.93
CA VAL A 396 -34.85 27.83 45.75
C VAL A 396 -35.10 27.30 44.33
N SER A 397 -35.57 26.06 44.25
CA SER A 397 -35.92 25.43 42.98
C SER A 397 -37.29 25.86 42.44
N GLY A 398 -37.70 25.25 41.36
CA GLY A 398 -39.04 25.36 40.80
C GLY A 398 -40.12 24.96 41.81
N LYS A 399 -41.28 25.66 41.75
CA LYS A 399 -42.39 25.38 42.62
C LYS A 399 -42.87 23.94 42.47
N ASP A 400 -43.18 23.31 43.62
CA ASP A 400 -43.64 21.91 43.67
C ASP A 400 -45.06 21.73 43.08
N VAL A 401 -45.22 22.10 41.79
CA VAL A 401 -46.43 21.89 40.99
C VAL A 401 -46.00 21.36 39.60
N LYS A 402 -46.90 20.60 38.94
CA LYS A 402 -46.60 19.78 37.77
C LYS A 402 -45.76 20.46 36.69
N ASN A 403 -46.01 21.73 36.39
CA ASN A 403 -45.37 22.42 35.26
C ASN A 403 -44.23 23.40 35.68
N ARG A 404 -43.87 23.42 36.98
CA ARG A 404 -42.85 24.36 37.49
C ARG A 404 -41.75 23.67 38.30
N LYS A 405 -41.80 22.35 38.47
CA LYS A 405 -40.73 21.60 39.16
C LYS A 405 -39.43 21.71 38.37
N THR A 406 -38.30 21.88 39.05
CA THR A 406 -37.00 21.62 38.47
C THR A 406 -36.89 20.14 38.13
N PRO A 407 -36.61 19.74 36.88
CA PRO A 407 -36.53 18.32 36.53
C PRO A 407 -35.26 17.70 37.11
N ALA A 408 -35.43 16.49 37.72
CA ALA A 408 -34.28 15.65 38.03
C ALA A 408 -33.65 15.16 36.75
N GLY A 409 -32.32 14.91 36.74
CA GLY A 409 -31.58 14.46 35.56
C GLY A 409 -30.13 14.90 35.62
N VAL A 410 -29.33 14.38 34.68
CA VAL A 410 -27.96 14.87 34.44
C VAL A 410 -27.97 15.68 33.15
N TYR A 411 -27.61 16.93 33.26
CA TYR A 411 -27.65 17.92 32.17
C TYR A 411 -26.28 18.55 31.98
N GLY A 412 -26.01 19.14 30.83
CA GLY A 412 -24.82 19.98 30.61
C GLY A 412 -25.20 21.46 30.57
N ILE A 413 -24.36 22.34 31.10
CA ILE A 413 -24.52 23.78 30.89
C ILE A 413 -24.53 24.06 29.37
N THR A 414 -25.62 24.64 28.88
CA THR A 414 -25.81 24.89 27.44
C THR A 414 -24.96 26.07 26.96
N TYR A 415 -24.98 27.15 27.72
CA TYR A 415 -24.17 28.36 27.56
C TYR A 415 -24.13 29.16 28.86
N LYS A 416 -23.35 30.24 28.90
CA LYS A 416 -23.34 31.23 30.00
C LYS A 416 -23.63 32.61 29.41
N GLU A 417 -24.48 33.36 30.10
CA GLU A 417 -24.79 34.74 29.68
C GLU A 417 -24.78 35.68 30.86
N ARG A 418 -24.12 36.82 30.70
CA ARG A 418 -24.15 37.94 31.66
C ARG A 418 -25.29 38.89 31.28
N ASP A 419 -25.91 39.44 32.29
CA ASP A 419 -26.91 40.49 32.12
C ASP A 419 -28.10 40.08 31.25
N ALA A 420 -28.51 38.82 31.39
CA ALA A 420 -29.65 38.27 30.68
C ALA A 420 -30.99 38.83 31.21
N THR A 421 -32.01 38.79 30.39
CA THR A 421 -33.38 39.05 30.80
C THR A 421 -34.18 37.77 30.61
N LEU A 422 -34.64 37.18 31.70
CA LEU A 422 -35.49 35.98 31.66
C LEU A 422 -36.92 36.39 31.37
N VAL A 423 -37.49 35.89 30.29
CA VAL A 423 -38.85 36.20 29.82
C VAL A 423 -39.72 34.94 29.93
N GLY A 424 -40.85 35.05 30.65
CA GLY A 424 -41.90 34.07 30.74
C GLY A 424 -43.26 34.68 30.41
N GLU A 425 -44.32 33.86 30.53
CA GLU A 425 -45.68 34.32 30.20
C GLU A 425 -46.12 35.54 31.00
N ASP A 426 -45.68 35.64 32.29
CA ASP A 426 -46.12 36.60 33.27
C ASP A 426 -44.99 37.39 33.94
N TYR A 427 -43.75 37.27 33.41
CA TYR A 427 -42.60 37.98 33.96
C TYR A 427 -41.54 38.36 32.91
N GLU A 428 -40.84 39.44 33.18
CA GLU A 428 -39.60 39.84 32.55
C GLU A 428 -38.65 40.24 33.69
N THR A 429 -37.62 39.40 33.90
CA THR A 429 -36.74 39.53 35.07
C THR A 429 -35.28 39.61 34.66
N PRO A 430 -34.56 40.71 34.96
CA PRO A 430 -33.14 40.82 34.72
C PRO A 430 -32.36 39.99 35.74
N VAL A 431 -31.33 39.26 35.24
CA VAL A 431 -30.37 38.51 36.06
C VAL A 431 -28.96 38.81 35.61
N SER A 432 -27.97 38.80 36.51
CA SER A 432 -26.58 39.04 36.18
C SER A 432 -25.88 37.81 35.62
N TYR A 433 -26.26 36.65 36.09
CA TYR A 433 -25.59 35.38 35.79
C TYR A 433 -26.63 34.33 35.36
N TRP A 434 -26.71 34.08 34.05
CA TRP A 434 -27.61 33.07 33.50
C TRP A 434 -26.84 31.84 33.04
N MET A 435 -27.17 30.68 33.55
CA MET A 435 -26.51 29.39 33.29
C MET A 435 -27.57 28.29 33.00
N PRO A 436 -28.15 28.28 31.77
CA PRO A 436 -29.16 27.29 31.40
C PRO A 436 -28.53 25.90 31.23
N PHE A 437 -29.27 24.86 31.64
CA PHE A 437 -28.87 23.46 31.53
C PHE A 437 -29.94 22.52 30.94
N ASN A 438 -31.23 22.92 30.99
CA ASN A 438 -32.31 22.14 30.38
C ASN A 438 -33.36 23.10 29.78
N GLY A 439 -33.22 23.36 28.46
CA GLY A 439 -34.10 24.32 27.77
C GLY A 439 -34.06 25.70 28.46
N ASN A 440 -35.22 26.13 28.97
CA ASN A 440 -35.34 27.39 29.68
C ASN A 440 -35.14 27.26 31.20
N VAL A 441 -34.68 26.10 31.68
CA VAL A 441 -34.32 25.88 33.07
C VAL A 441 -32.82 26.07 33.25
N GLY A 442 -32.41 26.90 34.18
CA GLY A 442 -31.05 27.18 34.49
C GLY A 442 -30.81 27.68 35.92
N MET A 443 -29.57 27.89 36.25
CA MET A 443 -29.16 28.56 37.51
C MET A 443 -28.97 30.06 37.24
N HIS A 444 -29.41 30.89 38.21
CA HIS A 444 -29.25 32.33 38.12
C HIS A 444 -29.35 33.00 39.49
N ASP A 445 -28.81 34.21 39.61
CA ASP A 445 -29.01 35.07 40.76
C ASP A 445 -30.49 35.50 40.92
N ALA A 446 -30.94 35.62 42.17
CA ALA A 446 -32.30 36.05 42.47
C ALA A 446 -32.32 37.15 43.52
N THR A 447 -32.00 38.36 43.11
CA THR A 447 -31.89 39.54 43.97
C THR A 447 -33.24 40.02 44.58
N TRP A 448 -34.37 39.49 44.09
CA TRP A 448 -35.71 39.72 44.67
C TRP A 448 -36.02 38.83 45.85
N ARG A 449 -35.09 37.89 46.22
CA ARG A 449 -35.21 37.02 47.38
C ARG A 449 -34.22 37.43 48.45
N ASN A 450 -34.63 37.40 49.70
CA ASN A 450 -33.75 37.62 50.84
C ASN A 450 -33.42 36.36 51.64
N LYS A 451 -33.97 35.20 51.20
CA LYS A 451 -33.79 33.88 51.84
C LYS A 451 -33.86 32.78 50.83
N PHE A 452 -33.00 31.75 51.00
CA PHE A 452 -32.92 30.56 50.19
C PHE A 452 -32.94 29.32 51.07
N GLY A 453 -33.25 28.14 50.51
CA GLY A 453 -33.25 26.85 51.18
C GLY A 453 -34.62 26.46 51.76
N SER A 454 -34.59 25.62 52.80
CA SER A 454 -35.76 25.12 53.50
C SER A 454 -36.88 24.64 52.53
N ASN A 455 -38.13 24.93 52.86
CA ASN A 455 -39.30 24.54 52.07
C ASN A 455 -39.91 25.66 51.24
N PHE A 456 -39.15 26.74 50.96
CA PHE A 456 -39.64 27.90 50.19
C PHE A 456 -40.14 27.52 48.81
N TYR A 457 -39.53 26.51 48.16
CA TYR A 457 -39.97 26.03 46.85
C TYR A 457 -41.40 25.54 46.79
N LYS A 458 -41.98 25.08 47.92
CA LYS A 458 -43.37 24.56 47.97
C LYS A 458 -44.40 25.66 47.73
N TYR A 459 -44.16 26.89 48.18
CA TYR A 459 -45.11 28.00 48.08
C TYR A 459 -44.61 29.22 47.29
N SER A 460 -43.33 29.48 47.26
CA SER A 460 -42.74 30.59 46.50
C SER A 460 -41.57 30.15 45.59
N GLY A 461 -41.66 28.94 45.03
CA GLY A 461 -40.71 28.39 44.08
C GLY A 461 -40.71 29.14 42.75
N SER A 462 -39.67 28.95 41.95
CA SER A 462 -39.50 29.53 40.61
C SER A 462 -40.42 28.80 39.59
N HIS A 463 -40.29 29.14 38.29
CA HIS A 463 -40.92 28.46 37.17
C HIS A 463 -40.13 27.24 36.68
N GLY A 464 -39.13 26.77 37.42
CA GLY A 464 -38.26 25.66 37.11
C GLY A 464 -36.77 25.91 37.35
N CYS A 465 -36.34 27.17 37.29
CA CYS A 465 -34.97 27.56 37.52
C CYS A 465 -34.49 27.38 38.96
N ILE A 466 -33.21 27.27 39.15
CA ILE A 466 -32.54 27.29 40.47
C ILE A 466 -32.14 28.71 40.77
N ASN A 467 -32.89 29.29 41.73
CA ASN A 467 -32.64 30.65 42.21
C ASN A 467 -31.54 30.64 43.27
N LEU A 468 -30.49 31.39 43.07
CA LEU A 468 -29.31 31.44 43.92
C LEU A 468 -29.13 32.82 44.59
N PRO A 469 -28.48 32.90 45.75
CA PRO A 469 -27.90 34.14 46.23
C PRO A 469 -26.96 34.77 45.19
N PHE A 470 -26.85 36.09 45.14
CA PHE A 470 -26.08 36.80 44.09
C PHE A 470 -24.63 36.33 44.02
N TYR A 471 -23.90 36.34 45.13
CA TYR A 471 -22.48 35.94 45.14
C TYR A 471 -22.30 34.43 44.88
N VAL A 472 -23.28 33.60 45.19
CA VAL A 472 -23.23 32.18 44.85
C VAL A 472 -23.33 31.99 43.33
N ALA A 473 -24.27 32.69 42.67
CA ALA A 473 -24.42 32.66 41.23
C ALA A 473 -23.16 33.21 40.53
N GLU A 474 -22.57 34.29 41.04
CA GLU A 474 -21.33 34.86 40.57
C GLU A 474 -20.17 33.84 40.59
N ASN A 475 -19.97 33.22 41.76
CA ASN A 475 -18.90 32.25 41.95
C ASN A 475 -19.11 31.01 41.03
N ILE A 476 -20.31 30.42 41.00
CA ILE A 476 -20.60 29.31 40.13
C ILE A 476 -20.32 29.66 38.66
N TYR A 477 -20.78 30.86 38.23
CA TYR A 477 -20.52 31.35 36.86
C TYR A 477 -19.02 31.44 36.54
N GLY A 478 -18.17 31.78 37.55
CA GLY A 478 -16.72 31.83 37.40
C GLY A 478 -16.06 30.46 37.23
N TYR A 479 -16.61 29.41 37.83
CA TYR A 479 -16.00 28.09 37.85
C TYR A 479 -16.47 27.14 36.73
N ILE A 480 -17.68 27.34 36.23
CA ILE A 480 -18.26 26.42 35.22
C ILE A 480 -18.11 26.93 33.80
N GLU A 481 -18.15 26.02 32.83
CA GLU A 481 -18.15 26.32 31.41
C GLU A 481 -19.30 25.60 30.70
N LYS A 482 -19.50 25.92 29.42
CA LYS A 482 -20.42 25.14 28.57
C LYS A 482 -20.05 23.66 28.63
N GLY A 483 -21.04 22.79 28.84
CA GLY A 483 -20.86 21.36 28.98
C GLY A 483 -20.56 20.89 30.40
N THR A 484 -20.31 21.80 31.37
CA THR A 484 -20.16 21.39 32.78
C THR A 484 -21.44 20.68 33.25
N PRO A 485 -21.33 19.46 33.85
CA PRO A 485 -22.49 18.71 34.31
C PRO A 485 -23.24 19.39 35.45
N VAL A 486 -24.57 19.32 35.41
CA VAL A 486 -25.48 19.69 36.46
C VAL A 486 -26.30 18.46 36.81
N ILE A 487 -26.10 17.92 38.00
CA ILE A 487 -26.68 16.65 38.49
C ILE A 487 -27.81 16.96 39.45
N CYS A 488 -29.05 16.93 38.98
CA CYS A 488 -30.24 17.21 39.76
C CYS A 488 -30.92 15.92 40.22
N TYR A 489 -31.15 15.78 41.50
CA TYR A 489 -31.81 14.58 42.06
C TYR A 489 -32.70 14.88 43.26
N TYR A 490 -33.59 13.96 43.57
CA TYR A 490 -34.36 13.90 44.81
C TYR A 490 -33.78 12.82 45.72
N LEU A 491 -33.55 13.15 47.01
CA LEU A 491 -33.11 12.21 48.04
C LEU A 491 -33.95 12.36 49.29
N PRO A 492 -35.05 11.58 49.43
CA PRO A 492 -35.91 11.62 50.60
C PRO A 492 -35.13 11.40 51.90
N GLY A 493 -35.47 12.17 52.95
CA GLY A 493 -34.78 12.13 54.24
C GLY A 493 -33.61 13.11 54.36
N THR A 494 -33.40 13.95 53.34
CA THR A 494 -32.42 15.06 53.37
C THR A 494 -33.08 16.45 53.45
N GLU A 495 -34.39 16.49 53.70
CA GLU A 495 -35.15 17.73 53.89
C GLU A 495 -34.46 18.63 54.94
N SER A 496 -34.03 19.81 54.50
CA SER A 496 -33.31 20.74 55.34
C SER A 496 -34.22 21.86 55.86
N LYS A 497 -33.90 22.36 57.04
CA LYS A 497 -34.44 23.60 57.59
C LYS A 497 -33.44 24.78 57.45
N SER A 498 -32.31 24.51 56.80
CA SER A 498 -31.29 25.53 56.54
C SER A 498 -31.88 26.67 55.74
N VAL A 499 -31.44 27.88 56.07
CA VAL A 499 -31.83 29.10 55.38
C VAL A 499 -30.58 29.96 55.21
N THR A 500 -30.16 30.17 53.96
CA THR A 500 -29.14 31.13 53.60
C THR A 500 -29.79 32.50 53.39
N PRO A 501 -29.48 33.53 54.22
CA PRO A 501 -29.97 34.89 54.01
C PRO A 501 -29.19 35.60 52.90
N GLN A 502 -29.84 36.57 52.23
CA GLN A 502 -29.23 37.52 51.34
C GLN A 502 -29.47 38.92 51.85
N GLY A 503 -28.38 39.65 52.14
CA GLY A 503 -28.44 40.98 52.73
C GLY A 503 -28.71 42.11 51.73
N ASP A 504 -29.07 43.30 52.24
CA ASP A 504 -29.32 44.49 51.41
C ASP A 504 -28.11 44.89 50.59
N GLU A 505 -26.88 44.73 51.11
CA GLU A 505 -25.63 44.99 50.40
C GLU A 505 -25.44 44.05 49.20
N GLU A 506 -25.64 42.74 49.39
CA GLU A 506 -25.51 41.73 48.35
C GLU A 506 -26.57 41.93 47.26
N ILE A 507 -27.81 42.25 47.65
CA ILE A 507 -28.88 42.59 46.69
C ILE A 507 -28.52 43.84 45.88
N ALA A 508 -27.96 44.85 46.51
CA ALA A 508 -27.55 46.10 45.85
C ALA A 508 -26.35 45.91 44.91
N HIS A 509 -25.48 44.96 45.21
CA HIS A 509 -24.26 44.70 44.41
C HIS A 509 -24.55 44.37 42.95
N PHE A 510 -25.72 43.78 42.66
CA PHE A 510 -26.20 43.59 41.31
C PHE A 510 -26.17 44.88 40.45
N VAL A 511 -26.56 46.01 41.01
CA VAL A 511 -26.53 47.31 40.31
C VAL A 511 -25.10 47.90 40.32
N VAL A 512 -24.35 47.70 41.39
CA VAL A 512 -22.94 48.17 41.50
C VAL A 512 -22.11 47.49 40.41
N ASP A 513 -22.15 46.17 40.30
CA ASP A 513 -21.44 45.35 39.33
C ASP A 513 -21.85 45.71 37.89
N ALA A 514 -23.15 45.90 37.62
CA ALA A 514 -23.62 46.31 36.31
C ALA A 514 -23.10 47.68 35.87
N ILE A 515 -22.94 48.63 36.78
CA ILE A 515 -22.34 49.94 36.49
C ILE A 515 -20.83 49.82 36.23
N GLU A 516 -20.11 49.05 37.03
CA GLU A 516 -18.67 48.84 36.90
C GLU A 516 -18.32 48.21 35.54
N ARG A 517 -19.19 47.36 35.01
CA ARG A 517 -18.99 46.64 33.74
C ARG A 517 -19.47 47.38 32.49
N ILE A 518 -19.89 48.65 32.56
CA ILE A 518 -20.32 49.42 31.37
C ILE A 518 -19.22 49.42 30.27
N GLY A 519 -17.95 49.45 30.67
CA GLY A 519 -16.81 49.34 29.76
C GLY A 519 -16.62 50.53 28.81
N THR A 520 -16.06 50.30 27.63
CA THR A 520 -15.74 51.39 26.68
C THR A 520 -17.01 52.03 26.12
N ILE A 521 -17.07 53.38 26.22
CA ILE A 521 -18.17 54.18 25.70
C ILE A 521 -17.78 54.71 24.33
N SER A 522 -18.50 54.30 23.29
CA SER A 522 -18.30 54.71 21.90
C SER A 522 -19.61 54.82 21.14
N LYS A 523 -19.61 55.60 20.06
CA LYS A 523 -20.76 55.78 19.18
C LYS A 523 -21.24 54.44 18.56
N ASP A 524 -20.32 53.56 18.21
CA ASP A 524 -20.63 52.26 17.59
C ASP A 524 -21.37 51.33 18.57
N ARG A 525 -21.19 51.50 19.87
CA ARG A 525 -21.87 50.73 20.92
C ARG A 525 -23.17 51.40 21.42
N ARG A 526 -23.62 52.46 20.77
CA ARG A 526 -24.77 53.25 21.20
C ARG A 526 -25.97 52.41 21.61
N VAL A 527 -26.45 51.52 20.71
CA VAL A 527 -27.67 50.75 20.94
C VAL A 527 -27.52 49.82 22.16
N SER A 528 -26.38 49.16 22.28
CA SER A 528 -26.12 48.27 23.43
C SER A 528 -25.98 49.04 24.73
N LEU A 529 -25.29 50.20 24.74
CA LEU A 529 -25.12 51.03 25.91
C LEU A 529 -26.45 51.65 26.38
N GLU A 530 -27.28 52.17 25.46
CA GLU A 530 -28.61 52.69 25.81
C GLU A 530 -29.49 51.61 26.46
N LYS A 531 -29.46 50.35 25.93
CA LYS A 531 -30.15 49.22 26.53
C LYS A 531 -29.60 48.89 27.93
N THR A 532 -28.27 48.86 28.10
CA THR A 532 -27.61 48.61 29.36
C THR A 532 -27.96 49.69 30.39
N PHE A 533 -27.90 50.98 30.04
CA PHE A 533 -28.25 52.09 30.93
C PHE A 533 -29.72 52.03 31.36
N LYS A 534 -30.64 51.74 30.44
CA LYS A 534 -32.05 51.56 30.74
C LYS A 534 -32.25 50.46 31.79
N ARG A 535 -31.64 49.29 31.55
CA ARG A 535 -31.69 48.16 32.47
C ARG A 535 -31.16 48.50 33.86
N ILE A 536 -30.00 49.12 33.97
CA ILE A 536 -29.42 49.55 35.26
C ILE A 536 -30.38 50.47 36.00
N LYS A 537 -31.00 51.44 35.32
CA LYS A 537 -31.95 52.37 35.92
C LYS A 537 -33.19 51.66 36.46
N GLU A 538 -33.71 50.71 35.69
CA GLU A 538 -34.87 49.90 36.10
C GLU A 538 -34.54 49.06 37.33
N CYS A 539 -33.38 48.38 37.34
CA CYS A 539 -32.90 47.63 38.48
C CYS A 539 -32.70 48.49 39.73
N TYR A 540 -32.03 49.64 39.56
CA TYR A 540 -31.84 50.62 40.68
C TYR A 540 -33.19 51.13 41.23
N LYS A 541 -34.18 51.40 40.35
CA LYS A 541 -35.50 51.84 40.75
C LYS A 541 -36.20 50.78 41.62
N GLY A 542 -36.01 49.51 41.33
CA GLY A 542 -36.57 48.37 42.09
C GLY A 542 -35.98 48.18 43.49
N LEU A 543 -34.81 48.76 43.80
CA LEU A 543 -34.17 48.65 45.10
C LEU A 543 -34.94 49.41 46.18
N THR A 544 -34.96 48.87 47.41
CA THR A 544 -35.46 49.56 48.61
C THR A 544 -34.55 50.76 48.96
N ALA A 545 -35.05 51.63 49.80
CA ALA A 545 -34.26 52.79 50.30
C ALA A 545 -32.97 52.37 51.05
N ASN A 546 -32.97 51.21 51.72
CA ASN A 546 -31.80 50.67 52.41
C ASN A 546 -30.79 50.09 51.41
N GLN A 547 -31.24 49.32 50.44
CA GLN A 547 -30.37 48.76 49.38
C GLN A 547 -29.71 49.85 48.56
N LYS A 548 -30.40 50.93 48.21
CA LYS A 548 -29.84 52.06 47.47
C LYS A 548 -28.64 52.75 48.17
N LYS A 549 -28.53 52.64 49.48
CA LYS A 549 -27.38 53.18 50.25
C LYS A 549 -26.06 52.49 49.92
N TYR A 550 -26.12 51.24 49.44
CA TYR A 550 -24.97 50.46 49.07
C TYR A 550 -24.53 50.70 47.62
N VAL A 551 -25.37 51.31 46.76
CA VAL A 551 -25.00 51.66 45.35
C VAL A 551 -24.27 53.01 45.32
N LYS A 552 -23.01 53.00 45.71
CA LYS A 552 -22.19 54.23 45.81
C LYS A 552 -21.74 54.78 44.46
N ASN A 553 -21.67 53.91 43.45
CA ASN A 553 -21.23 54.21 42.08
C ASN A 553 -22.37 54.65 41.13
N TYR A 554 -23.61 54.90 41.64
CA TYR A 554 -24.74 55.27 40.77
C TYR A 554 -24.49 56.55 39.96
N GLY A 555 -23.69 57.49 40.51
CA GLY A 555 -23.26 58.73 39.82
C GLY A 555 -22.43 58.45 38.56
N ASP A 556 -21.76 57.32 38.48
CA ASP A 556 -20.93 56.98 37.34
C ASP A 556 -21.79 56.57 36.12
N LEU A 557 -23.00 56.05 36.32
CA LEU A 557 -23.96 55.83 35.26
C LEU A 557 -24.31 57.14 34.52
N ALA A 558 -24.58 58.24 35.28
CA ALA A 558 -24.86 59.54 34.69
C ALA A 558 -23.64 60.12 33.90
N LYS A 559 -22.42 59.88 34.42
CA LYS A 559 -21.18 60.23 33.68
C LYS A 559 -21.04 59.42 32.40
N ALA A 560 -21.37 58.13 32.43
CA ALA A 560 -21.33 57.24 31.26
C ALA A 560 -22.34 57.67 30.19
N GLU A 561 -23.57 58.01 30.60
CA GLU A 561 -24.61 58.54 29.70
C GLU A 561 -24.18 59.85 29.03
N LYS A 562 -23.57 60.78 29.80
CA LYS A 562 -23.04 62.02 29.26
C LYS A 562 -21.93 61.80 28.25
N LYS A 563 -20.98 60.90 28.54
CA LYS A 563 -19.92 60.53 27.61
C LYS A 563 -20.46 59.92 26.31
N LEU A 564 -21.52 59.09 26.39
CA LEU A 564 -22.15 58.54 25.21
C LEU A 564 -22.80 59.65 24.35
N ALA A 565 -23.50 60.59 24.99
CA ALA A 565 -24.10 61.71 24.27
C ALA A 565 -23.04 62.59 23.58
N GLU A 566 -21.91 62.85 24.23
CA GLU A 566 -20.75 63.56 23.67
C GLU A 566 -20.15 62.79 22.46
N ALA A 567 -19.95 61.49 22.60
CA ALA A 567 -19.44 60.65 21.51
C ALA A 567 -20.39 60.59 20.29
N ILE A 568 -21.70 60.66 20.51
CA ILE A 568 -22.73 60.72 19.45
C ILE A 568 -22.70 62.09 18.78
N ALA A 569 -22.55 63.16 19.53
CA ALA A 569 -22.47 64.53 19.04
C ALA A 569 -21.15 64.88 18.33
N GLY A 570 -20.17 63.95 18.28
CA GLY A 570 -18.86 64.18 17.68
C GLY A 570 -17.97 65.15 18.43
N LYS A 571 -18.19 65.30 19.75
CA LYS A 571 -17.42 66.15 20.65
C LYS A 571 -16.44 65.32 21.48
#